data_50917938ce7c6ed7b9ece17298a2ba28
#
_entry.id   50917938ce7c6ed7b9ece17298a2ba28
#
_cell.length_a   1.000
_cell.length_b   1.000
_cell.length_c   1.000
_cell.angle_alpha   90.00
_cell.angle_beta   90.00
_cell.angle_gamma   90.00
#
_symmetry.space_group_name_H-M   'P 1'
#
loop_
_entity.id
_entity.type
_entity.pdbx_description
1 polymer ?
#
loop_
_entity_poly.entity_id
_entity_poly.type
_entity_poly.pdbx_seq_one_letter_code
_entity_poly.pdbx_strand_id
1 'polypeptide(L)'
;RVVTMSDIEEAKDKVMMGAERRSMVMTEDEKKLTAYHESGHAIVALNEKASDPIHKATIIPRGRALGMVMQLPERDELSQTREQLHAQLAIAMGGRVAEEIIFGDDKVTTGASSDIEQATKRARAMVMKAGLSKELGPVSYGENEEEVFLGRSVARTQNMSEETARKVDIEIRKIVDKGYERARKVLKEKIDDLHKLAKACLLYTSDAADD
;
A
#
# COMPACT_ATOMS: atom_id res chain seq x y z
N ARG A 1 -7.25 -34.13 18.45
CA ARG A 1 -6.41 -33.52 17.43
C ARG A 1 -5.44 -32.56 18.16
N VAL A 2 -4.16 -32.69 17.89
CA VAL A 2 -3.15 -31.79 18.47
C VAL A 2 -3.07 -30.55 17.60
N VAL A 3 -3.04 -29.36 18.21
CA VAL A 3 -2.84 -28.09 17.51
C VAL A 3 -1.36 -27.98 17.12
N THR A 4 -1.10 -27.73 15.85
CA THR A 4 0.24 -27.57 15.30
C THR A 4 0.58 -26.09 15.14
N MET A 5 1.85 -25.77 14.87
CA MET A 5 2.28 -24.38 14.57
C MET A 5 1.58 -23.87 13.30
N SER A 6 1.38 -24.74 12.31
CA SER A 6 0.65 -24.38 11.08
C SER A 6 -0.80 -23.96 11.37
N ASP A 7 -1.50 -24.64 12.28
CA ASP A 7 -2.88 -24.27 12.68
C ASP A 7 -2.90 -22.87 13.35
N ILE A 8 -1.85 -22.54 14.12
CA ILE A 8 -1.72 -21.22 14.77
C ILE A 8 -1.44 -20.14 13.75
N GLU A 9 -0.55 -20.37 12.78
CA GLU A 9 -0.23 -19.43 11.69
C GLU A 9 -1.44 -19.19 10.80
N GLU A 10 -2.18 -20.23 10.43
CA GLU A 10 -3.42 -20.12 9.65
C GLU A 10 -4.49 -19.30 10.41
N ALA A 11 -4.65 -19.55 11.70
CA ALA A 11 -5.57 -18.78 12.55
C ALA A 11 -5.16 -17.31 12.64
N LYS A 12 -3.87 -17.02 12.81
CA LYS A 12 -3.31 -15.65 12.78
C LYS A 12 -3.60 -14.97 11.46
N ASP A 13 -3.31 -15.61 10.34
CA ASP A 13 -3.56 -15.09 9.00
C ASP A 13 -5.05 -14.79 8.78
N LYS A 14 -5.93 -15.68 9.23
CA LYS A 14 -7.37 -15.47 9.14
C LYS A 14 -7.86 -14.27 9.95
N VAL A 15 -7.28 -14.04 11.13
CA VAL A 15 -7.64 -12.89 11.98
C VAL A 15 -7.10 -11.59 11.38
N MET A 16 -5.86 -11.58 10.89
CA MET A 16 -5.18 -10.37 10.41
C MET A 16 -5.56 -9.99 8.97
N MET A 17 -5.71 -10.97 8.07
CA MET A 17 -5.95 -10.74 6.64
C MET A 17 -7.39 -11.07 6.21
N GLY A 18 -8.19 -11.69 7.07
CA GLY A 18 -9.52 -12.19 6.74
C GLY A 18 -9.52 -13.60 6.15
N ALA A 19 -10.71 -14.19 6.04
CA ALA A 19 -10.89 -15.53 5.49
C ALA A 19 -10.56 -15.56 3.99
N GLU A 20 -9.93 -16.65 3.55
CA GLU A 20 -9.69 -16.92 2.13
C GLU A 20 -11.01 -17.12 1.36
N ARG A 21 -11.08 -16.56 0.17
CA ARG A 21 -12.22 -16.68 -0.74
C ARG A 21 -11.85 -17.56 -1.93
N ARG A 22 -11.50 -18.83 -1.67
CA ARG A 22 -11.07 -19.80 -2.70
C ARG A 22 -12.14 -20.08 -3.77
N SER A 23 -13.42 -19.84 -3.44
CA SER A 23 -14.54 -19.99 -4.39
C SER A 23 -14.64 -18.84 -5.42
N MET A 24 -13.82 -17.79 -5.30
CA MET A 24 -13.83 -16.69 -6.26
C MET A 24 -13.08 -17.13 -7.52
N VAL A 25 -13.82 -17.21 -8.63
CA VAL A 25 -13.24 -17.55 -9.93
C VAL A 25 -12.60 -16.31 -10.53
N MET A 26 -11.29 -16.36 -10.73
CA MET A 26 -10.52 -15.34 -11.45
C MET A 26 -10.07 -15.91 -12.79
N THR A 27 -10.11 -15.08 -13.83
CA THR A 27 -9.50 -15.44 -15.12
C THR A 27 -7.96 -15.52 -14.98
N GLU A 28 -7.31 -16.21 -15.90
CA GLU A 28 -5.84 -16.31 -15.90
C GLU A 28 -5.18 -14.93 -16.07
N ASP A 29 -5.78 -14.04 -16.83
CA ASP A 29 -5.30 -12.66 -17.00
C ASP A 29 -5.43 -11.86 -15.70
N GLU A 30 -6.54 -12.01 -14.95
CA GLU A 30 -6.73 -11.37 -13.64
C GLU A 30 -5.76 -11.92 -12.60
N LYS A 31 -5.54 -13.23 -12.57
CA LYS A 31 -4.52 -13.86 -11.69
C LYS A 31 -3.13 -13.32 -11.99
N LYS A 32 -2.77 -13.24 -13.27
CA LYS A 32 -1.48 -12.74 -13.72
C LYS A 32 -1.30 -11.27 -13.33
N LEU A 33 -2.31 -10.44 -13.57
CA LEU A 33 -2.29 -9.02 -13.20
C LEU A 33 -2.12 -8.86 -11.69
N THR A 34 -2.93 -9.58 -10.89
CA THR A 34 -2.83 -9.57 -9.43
C THR A 34 -1.46 -10.04 -8.94
N ALA A 35 -0.90 -11.09 -9.57
CA ALA A 35 0.42 -11.60 -9.19
C ALA A 35 1.53 -10.56 -9.40
N TYR A 36 1.51 -9.82 -10.50
CA TYR A 36 2.47 -8.75 -10.73
C TYR A 36 2.23 -7.54 -9.83
N HIS A 37 0.98 -7.19 -9.57
CA HIS A 37 0.60 -6.11 -8.65
C HIS A 37 1.16 -6.37 -7.25
N GLU A 38 0.83 -7.52 -6.65
CA GLU A 38 1.32 -7.89 -5.32
C GLU A 38 2.84 -8.07 -5.28
N SER A 39 3.41 -8.67 -6.32
CA SER A 39 4.86 -8.76 -6.43
C SER A 39 5.54 -7.40 -6.52
N GLY A 40 4.89 -6.41 -7.13
CA GLY A 40 5.35 -5.03 -7.15
C GLY A 40 5.50 -4.43 -5.75
N HIS A 41 4.49 -4.57 -4.92
CA HIS A 41 4.55 -4.16 -3.51
C HIS A 41 5.67 -4.89 -2.77
N ALA A 42 5.76 -6.21 -2.93
CA ALA A 42 6.74 -7.02 -2.22
C ALA A 42 8.19 -6.68 -2.63
N ILE A 43 8.47 -6.55 -3.93
CA ILE A 43 9.82 -6.23 -4.42
C ILE A 43 10.25 -4.83 -3.95
N VAL A 44 9.35 -3.85 -3.97
CA VAL A 44 9.66 -2.52 -3.42
C VAL A 44 9.94 -2.62 -1.92
N ALA A 45 9.10 -3.32 -1.15
CA ALA A 45 9.31 -3.49 0.29
C ALA A 45 10.64 -4.15 0.63
N LEU A 46 11.04 -5.20 -0.09
CA LEU A 46 12.32 -5.89 0.11
C LEU A 46 13.55 -5.02 -0.19
N ASN A 47 13.40 -3.98 -0.99
CA ASN A 47 14.48 -3.08 -1.38
C ASN A 47 14.45 -1.73 -0.64
N GLU A 48 13.46 -1.51 0.24
CA GLU A 48 13.35 -0.35 1.10
C GLU A 48 13.96 -0.64 2.49
N LYS A 49 15.07 0.01 2.83
CA LYS A 49 15.79 -0.22 4.09
C LYS A 49 14.96 0.07 5.35
N ALA A 50 14.02 1.00 5.24
CA ALA A 50 13.15 1.41 6.34
C ALA A 50 11.77 0.71 6.29
N SER A 51 11.69 -0.40 5.57
CA SER A 51 10.49 -1.23 5.47
C SER A 51 10.46 -2.30 6.55
N ASP A 52 9.27 -2.59 7.05
CA ASP A 52 9.05 -3.76 7.89
C ASP A 52 9.23 -5.06 7.08
N PRO A 53 9.59 -6.17 7.74
CA PRO A 53 9.71 -7.47 7.09
C PRO A 53 8.38 -7.91 6.46
N ILE A 54 8.48 -8.55 5.29
CA ILE A 54 7.32 -9.18 4.67
C ILE A 54 7.03 -10.48 5.41
N HIS A 55 5.80 -10.58 5.91
CA HIS A 55 5.29 -11.81 6.48
C HIS A 55 4.76 -12.76 5.40
N LYS A 56 3.95 -12.23 4.48
CA LYS A 56 3.28 -13.01 3.44
C LYS A 56 2.93 -12.17 2.23
N ALA A 57 3.08 -12.76 1.04
CA ALA A 57 2.50 -12.27 -0.20
C ALA A 57 1.59 -13.35 -0.77
N THR A 58 0.39 -13.00 -1.18
CA THR A 58 -0.61 -13.96 -1.71
C THR A 58 -1.50 -13.31 -2.76
N ILE A 59 -1.91 -14.11 -3.73
CA ILE A 59 -2.94 -13.74 -4.70
C ILE A 59 -4.26 -14.51 -4.47
N ILE A 60 -4.36 -15.22 -3.35
CA ILE A 60 -5.63 -15.81 -2.91
C ILE A 60 -6.50 -14.69 -2.36
N PRO A 61 -7.69 -14.45 -2.93
CA PRO A 61 -8.56 -13.37 -2.48
C PRO A 61 -8.94 -13.50 -1.00
N ARG A 62 -8.86 -12.38 -0.27
CA ARG A 62 -9.26 -12.29 1.15
C ARG A 62 -10.10 -11.04 1.37
N GLY A 63 -11.26 -11.18 1.97
CA GLY A 63 -12.18 -10.05 2.15
C GLY A 63 -12.54 -9.39 0.81
N ARG A 64 -12.16 -8.12 0.63
CA ARG A 64 -12.35 -7.36 -0.62
C ARG A 64 -11.11 -7.32 -1.52
N ALA A 65 -9.97 -7.75 -1.02
CA ALA A 65 -8.71 -7.75 -1.76
C ALA A 65 -8.59 -8.99 -2.63
N LEU A 66 -8.09 -8.84 -3.86
CA LEU A 66 -7.79 -9.93 -4.80
C LEU A 66 -6.45 -10.59 -4.48
N GLY A 67 -5.55 -9.84 -3.89
CA GLY A 67 -4.27 -10.27 -3.37
C GLY A 67 -3.87 -9.39 -2.19
N MET A 68 -2.74 -9.69 -1.56
CA MET A 68 -2.24 -8.91 -0.43
C MET A 68 -0.76 -9.20 -0.16
N VAL A 69 -0.03 -8.14 0.12
CA VAL A 69 1.29 -8.23 0.77
C VAL A 69 1.17 -7.75 2.20
N MET A 70 1.50 -8.62 3.14
CA MET A 70 1.45 -8.31 4.55
C MET A 70 2.85 -8.15 5.11
N GLN A 71 3.07 -7.02 5.76
CA GLN A 71 4.27 -6.72 6.53
C GLN A 71 3.95 -6.80 8.02
N LEU A 72 4.88 -7.28 8.82
CA LEU A 72 4.76 -7.32 10.27
C LEU A 72 5.95 -6.61 10.89
N PRO A 73 5.73 -5.56 11.67
CA PRO A 73 6.81 -4.91 12.42
C PRO A 73 7.39 -5.90 13.43
N GLU A 74 8.71 -5.89 13.58
CA GLU A 74 9.43 -6.73 14.56
C GLU A 74 9.21 -6.28 16.00
N ARG A 75 8.72 -5.07 16.19
CA ARG A 75 8.50 -4.44 17.51
C ARG A 75 7.35 -3.45 17.42
N ASP A 76 6.79 -3.11 18.56
CA ASP A 76 5.79 -2.05 18.67
C ASP A 76 6.41 -0.69 18.28
N GLU A 77 5.84 -0.04 17.27
CA GLU A 77 6.26 1.28 16.83
C GLU A 77 5.39 2.36 17.47
N LEU A 78 6.01 3.19 18.31
CA LEU A 78 5.34 4.34 18.93
C LEU A 78 5.36 5.58 18.04
N SER A 79 6.28 5.64 17.07
CA SER A 79 6.44 6.75 16.14
C SER A 79 7.10 6.29 14.85
N GLN A 80 6.82 6.97 13.75
CA GLN A 80 7.41 6.66 12.45
C GLN A 80 8.32 7.80 11.99
N THR A 81 9.49 7.43 11.47
CA THR A 81 10.43 8.38 10.89
C THR A 81 9.96 8.84 9.50
N ARG A 82 10.46 9.97 9.04
CA ARG A 82 10.23 10.44 7.67
C ARG A 82 10.66 9.41 6.62
N GLU A 83 11.75 8.69 6.87
CA GLU A 83 12.26 7.66 5.96
C GLU A 83 11.30 6.47 5.87
N GLN A 84 10.77 5.99 6.98
CA GLN A 84 9.74 4.93 7.01
C GLN A 84 8.49 5.35 6.25
N LEU A 85 8.01 6.58 6.46
CA LEU A 85 6.84 7.09 5.74
C LEU A 85 7.07 7.17 4.23
N HIS A 86 8.26 7.58 3.79
CA HIS A 86 8.62 7.58 2.36
C HIS A 86 8.74 6.17 1.79
N ALA A 87 9.27 5.21 2.55
CA ALA A 87 9.32 3.80 2.16
C ALA A 87 7.91 3.24 1.97
N GLN A 88 7.01 3.49 2.92
CA GLN A 88 5.61 3.07 2.84
C GLN A 88 4.87 3.67 1.63
N LEU A 89 5.19 4.92 1.25
CA LEU A 89 4.65 5.53 0.02
C LEU A 89 5.16 4.84 -1.24
N ALA A 90 6.45 4.52 -1.29
CA ALA A 90 7.02 3.79 -2.41
C ALA A 90 6.41 2.38 -2.53
N ILE A 91 6.27 1.68 -1.40
CA ILE A 91 5.64 0.36 -1.35
C ILE A 91 4.20 0.42 -1.87
N ALA A 92 3.40 1.38 -1.42
CA ALA A 92 2.02 1.57 -1.88
C ALA A 92 1.93 1.80 -3.40
N MET A 93 2.92 2.45 -4.01
CA MET A 93 2.97 2.66 -5.47
C MET A 93 3.47 1.43 -6.23
N GLY A 94 4.03 0.42 -5.55
CA GLY A 94 4.64 -0.76 -6.16
C GLY A 94 3.72 -1.52 -7.08
N GLY A 95 2.48 -1.78 -6.66
CA GLY A 95 1.49 -2.49 -7.46
C GLY A 95 1.15 -1.77 -8.76
N ARG A 96 0.81 -0.48 -8.68
CA ARG A 96 0.51 0.35 -9.86
C ARG A 96 1.67 0.41 -10.84
N VAL A 97 2.88 0.63 -10.35
CA VAL A 97 4.08 0.73 -11.19
C VAL A 97 4.42 -0.61 -11.83
N ALA A 98 4.20 -1.74 -11.13
CA ALA A 98 4.37 -3.07 -11.71
C ALA A 98 3.41 -3.29 -12.89
N GLU A 99 2.12 -2.92 -12.75
CA GLU A 99 1.16 -2.99 -13.84
C GLU A 99 1.63 -2.18 -15.07
N GLU A 100 2.10 -0.95 -14.87
CA GLU A 100 2.59 -0.09 -15.96
C GLU A 100 3.80 -0.67 -16.68
N ILE A 101 4.79 -1.18 -15.94
CA ILE A 101 6.00 -1.74 -16.52
C ILE A 101 5.72 -3.01 -17.32
N ILE A 102 4.83 -3.88 -16.83
CA ILE A 102 4.60 -5.21 -17.39
C ILE A 102 3.54 -5.20 -18.49
N PHE A 103 2.46 -4.45 -18.29
CA PHE A 103 1.31 -4.47 -19.21
C PHE A 103 1.16 -3.21 -20.06
N GLY A 104 1.88 -2.14 -19.71
CA GLY A 104 1.79 -0.83 -20.36
C GLY A 104 0.68 0.05 -19.79
N ASP A 105 0.79 1.36 -20.03
CA ASP A 105 -0.11 2.39 -19.45
C ASP A 105 -1.59 2.16 -19.78
N ASP A 106 -1.91 1.68 -20.99
CA ASP A 106 -3.29 1.47 -21.43
C ASP A 106 -3.99 0.29 -20.72
N LYS A 107 -3.21 -0.57 -20.05
CA LYS A 107 -3.73 -1.77 -19.37
C LYS A 107 -3.65 -1.71 -17.85
N VAL A 108 -3.31 -0.55 -17.30
CA VAL A 108 -3.39 -0.35 -15.85
C VAL A 108 -4.84 -0.38 -15.39
N THR A 109 -5.06 -0.90 -14.21
CA THR A 109 -6.41 -1.12 -13.70
C THR A 109 -6.75 -0.19 -12.54
N THR A 110 -8.02 -0.22 -12.14
CA THR A 110 -8.49 0.45 -10.93
C THR A 110 -8.09 -0.30 -9.65
N GLY A 111 -7.41 -1.44 -9.75
CA GLY A 111 -6.97 -2.26 -8.62
C GLY A 111 -6.13 -1.47 -7.61
N ALA A 112 -5.27 -0.58 -8.10
CA ALA A 112 -4.43 0.29 -7.26
C ALA A 112 -5.17 1.47 -6.59
N SER A 113 -6.50 1.59 -6.72
CA SER A 113 -7.24 2.76 -6.18
C SER A 113 -7.07 2.90 -4.67
N SER A 114 -7.10 1.80 -3.93
CA SER A 114 -6.90 1.79 -2.48
C SER A 114 -5.49 2.24 -2.09
N ASP A 115 -4.49 1.79 -2.83
CA ASP A 115 -3.08 2.12 -2.57
C ASP A 115 -2.80 3.59 -2.81
N ILE A 116 -3.34 4.13 -3.92
CA ILE A 116 -3.25 5.55 -4.26
C ILE A 116 -3.96 6.40 -3.19
N GLU A 117 -5.14 5.98 -2.74
CA GLU A 117 -5.88 6.68 -1.68
C GLU A 117 -5.10 6.69 -0.36
N GLN A 118 -4.55 5.54 0.06
CA GLN A 118 -3.76 5.42 1.28
C GLN A 118 -2.46 6.25 1.19
N ALA A 119 -1.77 6.19 0.05
CA ALA A 119 -0.57 6.99 -0.18
C ALA A 119 -0.89 8.49 -0.11
N THR A 120 -1.99 8.93 -0.72
CA THR A 120 -2.43 10.34 -0.68
C THR A 120 -2.79 10.77 0.74
N LYS A 121 -3.53 9.95 1.50
CA LYS A 121 -3.87 10.23 2.91
C LYS A 121 -2.61 10.33 3.77
N ARG A 122 -1.64 9.43 3.55
CA ARG A 122 -0.36 9.46 4.27
C ARG A 122 0.46 10.70 3.95
N ALA A 123 0.60 11.04 2.67
CA ALA A 123 1.29 12.27 2.25
C ALA A 123 0.63 13.53 2.83
N ARG A 124 -0.70 13.56 2.84
CA ARG A 124 -1.49 14.65 3.47
C ARG A 124 -1.20 14.75 4.96
N ALA A 125 -1.20 13.62 5.68
CA ALA A 125 -0.88 13.61 7.12
C ALA A 125 0.56 14.07 7.38
N MET A 126 1.53 13.69 6.54
CA MET A 126 2.92 14.13 6.64
C MET A 126 3.04 15.65 6.53
N VAL A 127 2.30 16.26 5.61
CA VAL A 127 2.35 17.70 5.36
C VAL A 127 1.54 18.47 6.40
N MET A 128 0.28 18.06 6.62
CA MET A 128 -0.69 18.88 7.36
C MET A 128 -0.67 18.63 8.87
N LYS A 129 -0.35 17.39 9.31
CA LYS A 129 -0.41 17.03 10.74
C LYS A 129 0.98 16.87 11.36
N ALA A 130 1.92 16.25 10.64
CA ALA A 130 3.23 15.92 11.19
C ALA A 130 4.31 16.98 10.93
N GLY A 131 4.02 18.04 10.16
CA GLY A 131 4.97 19.11 9.86
C GLY A 131 6.25 18.62 9.15
N LEU A 132 6.14 17.58 8.31
CA LEU A 132 7.28 16.95 7.65
C LEU A 132 7.62 17.56 6.29
N SER A 133 6.89 18.57 5.82
CA SER A 133 7.28 19.35 4.63
C SER A 133 8.40 20.31 4.99
N LYS A 134 9.44 20.36 4.15
CA LYS A 134 10.50 21.37 4.29
C LYS A 134 10.05 22.77 3.94
N GLU A 135 9.11 22.88 3.00
CA GLU A 135 8.60 24.15 2.49
C GLU A 135 7.63 24.81 3.48
N LEU A 136 6.78 24.01 4.10
CA LEU A 136 5.74 24.49 5.02
C LEU A 136 6.19 24.50 6.49
N GLY A 137 7.31 23.82 6.80
CA GLY A 137 7.86 23.74 8.14
C GLY A 137 7.03 22.92 9.13
N PRO A 138 7.40 22.93 10.42
CA PRO A 138 6.75 22.19 11.48
C PRO A 138 5.50 22.91 12.00
N VAL A 139 4.52 23.09 11.11
CA VAL A 139 3.23 23.74 11.41
C VAL A 139 2.12 22.73 11.16
N SER A 140 1.13 22.71 12.04
CA SER A 140 -0.08 21.92 11.84
C SER A 140 -1.13 22.75 11.11
N TYR A 141 -1.52 22.26 9.94
CA TYR A 141 -2.59 22.81 9.11
C TYR A 141 -3.88 21.98 9.22
N GLY A 142 -3.99 21.16 10.27
CA GLY A 142 -5.15 20.28 10.48
C GLY A 142 -6.45 21.06 10.56
N GLU A 143 -7.49 20.49 9.99
CA GLU A 143 -8.85 20.93 10.27
C GLU A 143 -9.10 20.77 11.78
N ASN A 144 -9.60 21.78 12.45
CA ASN A 144 -10.19 21.59 13.78
C ASN A 144 -11.36 20.64 13.58
N GLU A 145 -11.22 19.38 14.03
CA GLU A 145 -12.35 18.51 14.24
C GLU A 145 -13.17 19.14 15.37
N GLU A 146 -14.00 20.14 15.07
CA GLU A 146 -15.03 20.55 15.98
C GLU A 146 -15.99 19.39 16.10
N GLU A 147 -16.11 18.87 17.32
CA GLU A 147 -17.06 17.84 17.71
C GLU A 147 -18.42 18.15 17.08
N VAL A 148 -18.98 17.16 16.37
CA VAL A 148 -20.36 17.20 15.86
C VAL A 148 -21.29 17.20 17.05
N PHE A 149 -21.60 18.37 17.58
CA PHE A 149 -22.61 18.52 18.59
C PHE A 149 -23.97 18.73 17.89
N LEU A 150 -24.86 17.75 18.03
CA LEU A 150 -26.27 17.83 17.61
C LEU A 150 -26.57 18.00 16.11
N GLY A 151 -25.96 17.19 15.23
CA GLY A 151 -26.52 16.95 13.90
C GLY A 151 -26.54 18.16 12.93
N ARG A 152 -25.90 19.28 13.25
CA ARG A 152 -25.67 20.40 12.35
C ARG A 152 -24.25 20.35 11.82
N SER A 153 -24.10 20.10 10.52
CA SER A 153 -22.85 20.36 9.82
C SER A 153 -22.58 21.86 9.83
N VAL A 154 -21.72 22.29 10.75
CA VAL A 154 -21.16 23.65 10.69
C VAL A 154 -20.25 23.70 9.45
N ALA A 155 -20.39 24.73 8.63
CA ALA A 155 -19.58 24.94 7.45
C ALA A 155 -18.10 24.81 7.83
N ARG A 156 -17.37 23.88 7.15
CA ARG A 156 -15.92 23.71 7.31
C ARG A 156 -15.24 25.02 6.97
N THR A 157 -14.85 25.77 7.98
CA THR A 157 -14.02 26.95 7.78
C THR A 157 -12.60 26.47 7.53
N GLN A 158 -12.13 26.59 6.32
CA GLN A 158 -10.74 26.33 5.94
C GLN A 158 -9.89 27.41 6.62
N ASN A 159 -9.21 27.08 7.71
CA ASN A 159 -8.39 28.01 8.51
C ASN A 159 -7.02 28.31 7.85
N MET A 160 -6.90 28.22 6.52
CA MET A 160 -5.68 28.55 5.82
C MET A 160 -5.97 29.43 4.60
N SER A 161 -5.00 30.26 4.24
CA SER A 161 -5.09 31.09 3.04
C SER A 161 -5.05 30.23 1.77
N GLU A 162 -5.61 30.74 0.67
CA GLU A 162 -5.54 30.05 -0.64
C GLU A 162 -4.11 29.78 -1.07
N GLU A 163 -3.17 30.69 -0.79
CA GLU A 163 -1.76 30.50 -1.07
C GLU A 163 -1.17 29.31 -0.31
N THR A 164 -1.49 29.18 0.99
CA THR A 164 -1.07 28.04 1.81
C THR A 164 -1.68 26.75 1.32
N ALA A 165 -2.98 26.73 0.96
CA ALA A 165 -3.66 25.58 0.42
C ALA A 165 -2.99 25.07 -0.86
N ARG A 166 -2.63 25.97 -1.78
CA ARG A 166 -1.87 25.62 -2.99
C ARG A 166 -0.51 25.01 -2.68
N LYS A 167 0.23 25.57 -1.72
CA LYS A 167 1.52 25.00 -1.29
C LYS A 167 1.36 23.61 -0.67
N VAL A 168 0.31 23.39 0.12
CA VAL A 168 -0.03 22.07 0.68
C VAL A 168 -0.27 21.06 -0.43
N ASP A 169 -1.09 21.40 -1.42
CA ASP A 169 -1.39 20.51 -2.54
C ASP A 169 -0.14 20.15 -3.37
N ILE A 170 0.72 21.15 -3.62
CA ILE A 170 2.00 20.96 -4.32
C ILE A 170 2.91 19.99 -3.53
N GLU A 171 3.04 20.19 -2.22
CA GLU A 171 3.90 19.34 -1.38
C GLU A 171 3.34 17.92 -1.25
N ILE A 172 2.02 17.75 -1.13
CA ILE A 172 1.39 16.42 -1.13
C ILE A 172 1.70 15.69 -2.43
N ARG A 173 1.45 16.34 -3.58
CA ARG A 173 1.74 15.76 -4.89
C ARG A 173 3.21 15.39 -5.03
N LYS A 174 4.12 16.28 -4.68
CA LYS A 174 5.57 16.03 -4.72
C LYS A 174 6.01 14.83 -3.88
N ILE A 175 5.39 14.64 -2.71
CA ILE A 175 5.67 13.49 -1.85
C ILE A 175 5.17 12.19 -2.50
N VAL A 176 3.96 12.19 -3.07
CA VAL A 176 3.39 11.04 -3.77
C VAL A 176 4.20 10.70 -5.01
N ASP A 177 4.50 11.69 -5.87
CA ASP A 177 5.32 11.52 -7.08
C ASP A 177 6.70 10.94 -6.75
N LYS A 178 7.31 11.37 -5.63
CA LYS A 178 8.58 10.84 -5.16
C LYS A 178 8.49 9.37 -4.74
N GLY A 179 7.39 8.96 -4.12
CA GLY A 179 7.13 7.56 -3.80
C GLY A 179 6.99 6.72 -5.07
N TYR A 180 6.23 7.23 -6.04
CA TYR A 180 6.04 6.59 -7.34
C TYR A 180 7.37 6.39 -8.10
N GLU A 181 8.18 7.45 -8.23
CA GLU A 181 9.48 7.37 -8.92
C GLU A 181 10.47 6.43 -8.22
N ARG A 182 10.43 6.38 -6.87
CA ARG A 182 11.24 5.45 -6.08
C ARG A 182 10.83 4.00 -6.35
N ALA A 183 9.54 3.69 -6.36
CA ALA A 183 9.03 2.37 -6.74
C ALA A 183 9.43 1.99 -8.17
N ARG A 184 9.29 2.93 -9.11
CA ARG A 184 9.64 2.73 -10.52
C ARG A 184 11.12 2.40 -10.71
N LYS A 185 12.00 3.10 -10.00
CA LYS A 185 13.44 2.83 -10.03
C LYS A 185 13.73 1.42 -9.52
N VAL A 186 13.21 1.06 -8.35
CA VAL A 186 13.42 -0.26 -7.74
C VAL A 186 12.94 -1.37 -8.68
N LEU A 187 11.72 -1.26 -9.21
CA LEU A 187 11.13 -2.30 -10.06
C LEU A 187 11.85 -2.45 -11.41
N LYS A 188 12.37 -1.36 -11.99
CA LYS A 188 13.21 -1.44 -13.18
C LYS A 188 14.55 -2.13 -12.90
N GLU A 189 15.19 -1.84 -11.77
CA GLU A 189 16.45 -2.46 -11.36
C GLU A 189 16.28 -3.94 -10.98
N LYS A 190 15.09 -4.32 -10.50
CA LYS A 190 14.75 -5.66 -9.99
C LYS A 190 13.71 -6.39 -10.85
N ILE A 191 13.69 -6.11 -12.14
CA ILE A 191 12.66 -6.66 -13.04
C ILE A 191 12.67 -8.19 -13.08
N ASP A 192 13.84 -8.82 -13.03
CA ASP A 192 13.96 -10.28 -13.01
C ASP A 192 13.39 -10.88 -11.71
N ASP A 193 13.60 -10.22 -10.58
CA ASP A 193 13.06 -10.65 -9.29
C ASP A 193 11.54 -10.48 -9.25
N LEU A 194 11.00 -9.40 -9.86
CA LEU A 194 9.57 -9.19 -10.06
C LEU A 194 8.94 -10.34 -10.85
N HIS A 195 9.55 -10.76 -11.95
CA HIS A 195 9.08 -11.89 -12.76
C HIS A 195 9.11 -13.21 -12.00
N LYS A 196 10.19 -13.48 -11.25
CA LYS A 196 10.31 -14.70 -10.44
C LYS A 196 9.23 -14.77 -9.36
N LEU A 197 9.02 -13.69 -8.64
CA LEU A 197 8.02 -13.66 -7.55
C LEU A 197 6.61 -13.78 -8.09
N ALA A 198 6.25 -13.06 -9.14
CA ALA A 198 4.94 -13.17 -9.77
C ALA A 198 4.65 -14.60 -10.26
N LYS A 199 5.65 -15.25 -10.88
CA LYS A 199 5.54 -16.65 -11.30
C LYS A 199 5.36 -17.61 -10.12
N ALA A 200 6.08 -17.39 -9.01
CA ALA A 200 5.93 -18.21 -7.81
C ALA A 200 4.53 -18.07 -7.19
N CYS A 201 3.99 -16.85 -7.15
CA CYS A 201 2.61 -16.60 -6.68
C CYS A 201 1.57 -17.35 -7.54
N LEU A 202 1.75 -17.38 -8.86
CA LEU A 202 0.86 -18.11 -9.77
C LEU A 202 0.92 -19.62 -9.60
N LEU A 203 2.13 -20.17 -9.43
CA LEU A 203 2.31 -21.62 -9.20
C LEU A 203 1.66 -22.08 -7.90
N TYR A 204 1.86 -21.33 -6.81
CA TYR A 204 1.30 -21.68 -5.50
C TYR A 204 -0.24 -21.69 -5.49
N THR A 205 -0.88 -20.83 -6.29
CA THR A 205 -2.36 -20.81 -6.39
C THR A 205 -2.92 -21.91 -7.27
N SER A 206 -2.19 -22.41 -8.27
CA SER A 206 -2.61 -23.54 -9.08
C SER A 206 -2.58 -24.84 -8.28
N ASP A 207 -1.53 -25.05 -7.47
CA ASP A 207 -1.40 -26.25 -6.63
C ASP A 207 -2.44 -26.29 -5.48
N ALA A 208 -2.89 -25.13 -5.00
CA ALA A 208 -3.91 -25.04 -3.94
C ALA A 208 -5.36 -25.20 -4.45
N ALA A 209 -5.57 -25.23 -5.77
CA ALA A 209 -6.90 -25.44 -6.38
C ALA A 209 -7.18 -26.93 -6.65
N ASP A 210 -6.15 -27.78 -6.61
CA ASP A 210 -6.23 -29.23 -6.89
C ASP A 210 -6.34 -30.09 -5.61
N ASP A 211 -6.29 -29.51 -4.39
CA ASP A 211 -6.53 -30.14 -3.08
C ASP A 211 -7.94 -29.75 -2.55
#